data_fb2493e7799ee12338d34a56b1f58930
#
_entry.id   fb2493e7799ee12338d34a56b1f58930
#
_cell.length_a   1.000
_cell.length_b   1.000
_cell.length_c   1.000
_cell.angle_alpha   90.00
_cell.angle_beta   90.00
_cell.angle_gamma   90.00
#
_symmetry.space_group_name_H-M   'P 1'
#
loop_
_entity.id
_entity.type
_entity.pdbx_description
1 polymer ?
#
loop_
_entity_poly.entity_id
_entity_poly.type
_entity_poly.pdbx_seq_one_letter_code
_entity_poly.pdbx_strand_id
1 'polypeptide(L)'
;SCYAMPMNILKKTPEELKKMNEAGLDMFYLGIESGSDIVLKKVTKGAVAKTIIKSVNKAKEAGYIMSCMVILGLGGKKYSKDHIKGTAEVISACSPNYVGALTLYLENGIKQEFIQKWEGEFVKINDDESLEELYDLINQINTKEEIVFRVNHGSNAYTVKGTFPEDKQEML
;
A
#
# COMPACT_ATOMS: atom_id res chain seq x y z
N SER A 1 -7.24 0.71 -17.50
CA SER A 1 -6.91 0.89 -16.08
C SER A 1 -7.17 2.32 -15.60
N CYS A 2 -7.42 2.51 -14.30
CA CYS A 2 -7.49 3.85 -13.71
C CYS A 2 -7.10 3.84 -12.21
N TYR A 3 -6.80 5.02 -11.66
CA TYR A 3 -6.64 5.21 -10.22
C TYR A 3 -8.00 5.25 -9.53
N ALA A 4 -8.09 4.59 -8.37
CA ALA A 4 -9.30 4.57 -7.55
C ALA A 4 -8.98 4.73 -6.06
N MET A 5 -9.79 5.50 -5.37
CA MET A 5 -9.83 5.50 -3.92
C MET A 5 -10.78 4.41 -3.41
N PRO A 6 -10.61 3.89 -2.18
CA PRO A 6 -11.51 2.89 -1.60
C PRO A 6 -12.99 3.24 -1.74
N MET A 7 -13.35 4.50 -1.49
CA MET A 7 -14.74 4.96 -1.58
C MET A 7 -15.31 4.98 -3.01
N ASN A 8 -14.46 5.16 -4.04
CA ASN A 8 -14.91 5.07 -5.43
C ASN A 8 -15.42 3.66 -5.75
N ILE A 9 -14.73 2.64 -5.28
CA ILE A 9 -15.08 1.23 -5.48
C ILE A 9 -16.29 0.85 -4.61
N LEU A 10 -16.27 1.23 -3.33
CA LEU A 10 -17.31 0.82 -2.38
C LEU A 10 -18.70 1.40 -2.69
N LYS A 11 -18.75 2.61 -3.26
CA LYS A 11 -20.00 3.27 -3.66
C LYS A 11 -20.65 2.66 -4.91
N LYS A 12 -19.91 1.92 -5.72
CA LYS A 12 -20.45 1.26 -6.92
C LYS A 12 -21.27 0.03 -6.55
N THR A 13 -22.32 -0.22 -7.27
CA THR A 13 -23.03 -1.52 -7.19
C THR A 13 -22.24 -2.61 -7.92
N PRO A 14 -22.49 -3.89 -7.64
CA PRO A 14 -21.88 -4.98 -8.41
C PRO A 14 -22.15 -4.87 -9.92
N GLU A 15 -23.35 -4.46 -10.30
CA GLU A 15 -23.76 -4.27 -11.69
C GLU A 15 -23.00 -3.12 -12.37
N GLU A 16 -22.77 -2.02 -11.65
CA GLU A 16 -21.95 -0.91 -12.16
C GLU A 16 -20.51 -1.33 -12.38
N LEU A 17 -19.91 -2.05 -11.40
CA LEU A 17 -18.55 -2.58 -11.54
C LEU A 17 -18.47 -3.54 -12.74
N LYS A 18 -19.42 -4.44 -12.89
CA LYS A 18 -19.46 -5.37 -14.01
C LYS A 18 -19.53 -4.64 -15.36
N LYS A 19 -20.41 -3.65 -15.49
CA LYS A 19 -20.52 -2.86 -16.73
C LYS A 19 -19.25 -2.09 -17.06
N MET A 20 -18.56 -1.56 -16.06
CA MET A 20 -17.28 -0.86 -16.26
C MET A 20 -16.19 -1.84 -16.71
N ASN A 21 -16.16 -3.06 -16.16
CA ASN A 21 -15.23 -4.10 -16.56
C ASN A 21 -15.49 -4.57 -18.00
N GLU A 22 -16.75 -4.83 -18.36
CA GLU A 22 -17.17 -5.20 -19.72
C GLU A 22 -16.86 -4.09 -20.76
N ALA A 23 -16.82 -2.82 -20.32
CA ALA A 23 -16.41 -1.69 -21.16
C ALA A 23 -14.88 -1.55 -21.28
N GLY A 24 -14.08 -2.48 -20.72
CA GLY A 24 -12.62 -2.55 -20.87
C GLY A 24 -11.83 -1.90 -19.72
N LEU A 25 -12.48 -1.53 -18.61
CA LEU A 25 -11.79 -1.13 -17.39
C LEU A 25 -11.53 -2.36 -16.53
N ASP A 26 -10.38 -2.95 -16.65
CA ASP A 26 -10.02 -4.25 -16.06
C ASP A 26 -9.08 -4.16 -14.84
N MET A 27 -8.47 -2.97 -14.59
CA MET A 27 -7.49 -2.79 -13.53
C MET A 27 -7.70 -1.47 -12.77
N PHE A 28 -7.60 -1.55 -11.45
CA PHE A 28 -7.50 -0.39 -10.58
C PHE A 28 -6.12 -0.24 -9.96
N TYR A 29 -5.59 0.99 -9.95
CA TYR A 29 -4.47 1.40 -9.12
C TYR A 29 -5.01 2.00 -7.83
N LEU A 30 -4.60 1.45 -6.68
CA LEU A 30 -5.06 1.90 -5.37
C LEU A 30 -3.89 2.07 -4.40
N GLY A 31 -3.72 3.29 -3.90
CA GLY A 31 -2.77 3.55 -2.82
C GLY A 31 -3.31 3.02 -1.49
N ILE A 32 -2.69 1.98 -0.94
CA ILE A 32 -2.86 1.56 0.46
C ILE A 32 -2.15 2.59 1.36
N GLU A 33 -0.95 2.96 0.98
CA GLU A 33 0.04 3.81 1.63
C GLU A 33 0.52 3.24 2.98
N SER A 34 -0.41 2.88 3.86
CA SER A 34 -0.20 2.29 5.18
C SER A 34 -1.39 1.40 5.57
N GLY A 35 -1.16 0.42 6.42
CA GLY A 35 -2.22 -0.32 7.10
C GLY A 35 -2.48 0.14 8.52
N SER A 36 -1.72 1.11 9.04
CA SER A 36 -1.95 1.71 10.35
C SER A 36 -2.98 2.83 10.27
N ASP A 37 -4.11 2.70 10.95
CA ASP A 37 -5.14 3.73 10.99
C ASP A 37 -4.64 5.05 11.58
N ILE A 38 -3.64 5.00 12.48
CA ILE A 38 -2.99 6.18 13.04
C ILE A 38 -2.23 6.92 11.93
N VAL A 39 -1.41 6.20 11.16
CA VAL A 39 -0.63 6.78 10.05
C VAL A 39 -1.56 7.29 8.96
N LEU A 40 -2.57 6.50 8.56
CA LEU A 40 -3.57 6.89 7.56
C LEU A 40 -4.30 8.18 7.94
N LYS A 41 -4.65 8.34 9.22
CA LYS A 41 -5.25 9.58 9.74
C LYS A 41 -4.28 10.76 9.64
N LYS A 42 -3.02 10.58 10.05
CA LYS A 42 -1.99 11.63 10.02
C LYS A 42 -1.69 12.14 8.61
N VAL A 43 -1.71 11.27 7.62
CA VAL A 43 -1.53 11.66 6.21
C VAL A 43 -2.83 12.04 5.51
N THR A 44 -3.92 12.12 6.25
CA THR A 44 -5.26 12.51 5.72
C THR A 44 -5.69 11.64 4.52
N LYS A 45 -5.44 10.32 4.60
CA LYS A 45 -5.76 9.37 3.52
C LYS A 45 -7.26 9.31 3.21
N GLY A 46 -8.12 9.62 4.18
CA GLY A 46 -9.57 9.54 4.01
C GLY A 46 -10.11 8.10 3.96
N ALA A 47 -9.32 7.14 4.40
CA ALA A 47 -9.70 5.73 4.50
C ALA A 47 -8.99 5.08 5.70
N VAL A 48 -9.57 4.02 6.24
CA VAL A 48 -8.98 3.17 7.28
C VAL A 48 -8.67 1.79 6.71
N ALA A 49 -7.80 1.02 7.36
CA ALA A 49 -7.35 -0.30 6.92
C ALA A 49 -8.52 -1.22 6.52
N LYS A 50 -9.55 -1.32 7.37
CA LYS A 50 -10.75 -2.12 7.10
C LYS A 50 -11.47 -1.71 5.80
N THR A 51 -11.52 -0.41 5.51
CA THR A 51 -12.16 0.13 4.30
C THR A 51 -11.34 -0.20 3.06
N ILE A 52 -10.02 -0.13 3.17
CA ILE A 52 -9.08 -0.51 2.10
C ILE A 52 -9.25 -2.00 1.76
N ILE A 53 -9.17 -2.90 2.76
CA ILE A 53 -9.36 -4.34 2.58
C ILE A 53 -10.70 -4.62 1.88
N LYS A 54 -11.79 -4.03 2.39
CA LYS A 54 -13.12 -4.23 1.81
C LYS A 54 -13.20 -3.78 0.35
N SER A 55 -12.55 -2.67 0.00
CA SER A 55 -12.57 -2.16 -1.37
C SER A 55 -11.78 -3.03 -2.34
N VAL A 56 -10.60 -3.52 -1.94
CA VAL A 56 -9.78 -4.41 -2.76
C VAL A 56 -10.50 -5.73 -3.00
N ASN A 57 -11.04 -6.36 -1.95
CA ASN A 57 -11.78 -7.61 -2.08
C ASN A 57 -13.01 -7.45 -2.99
N LYS A 58 -13.80 -6.38 -2.81
CA LYS A 58 -14.95 -6.10 -3.67
C LYS A 58 -14.57 -5.94 -5.14
N ALA A 59 -13.44 -5.27 -5.43
CA ALA A 59 -12.97 -5.12 -6.80
C ALA A 59 -12.52 -6.46 -7.38
N LYS A 60 -11.76 -7.27 -6.62
CA LYS A 60 -11.35 -8.63 -7.03
C LYS A 60 -12.55 -9.54 -7.30
N GLU A 61 -13.56 -9.53 -6.41
CA GLU A 61 -14.81 -10.28 -6.59
C GLU A 61 -15.56 -9.87 -7.86
N ALA A 62 -15.42 -8.61 -8.28
CA ALA A 62 -15.99 -8.10 -9.54
C ALA A 62 -15.09 -8.33 -10.76
N GLY A 63 -13.99 -9.09 -10.63
CA GLY A 63 -13.09 -9.47 -11.72
C GLY A 63 -12.01 -8.46 -12.07
N TYR A 64 -11.76 -7.45 -11.20
CA TYR A 64 -10.70 -6.48 -11.44
C TYR A 64 -9.34 -6.96 -10.97
N ILE A 65 -8.32 -6.61 -11.73
CA ILE A 65 -6.92 -6.68 -11.30
C ILE A 65 -6.63 -5.51 -10.38
N MET A 66 -6.06 -5.79 -9.20
CA MET A 66 -5.71 -4.76 -8.22
C MET A 66 -4.20 -4.55 -8.18
N SER A 67 -3.76 -3.34 -8.51
CA SER A 67 -2.37 -2.88 -8.34
C SER A 67 -2.33 -1.89 -7.19
N CYS A 68 -1.72 -2.31 -6.08
CA CYS A 68 -1.70 -1.52 -4.85
C CYS A 68 -0.30 -0.97 -4.56
N MET A 69 -0.23 0.22 -3.93
CA MET A 69 1.02 0.85 -3.54
C MET A 69 1.05 1.07 -2.03
N VAL A 70 2.26 0.91 -1.45
CA VAL A 70 2.57 1.22 -0.05
C VAL A 70 3.79 2.13 0.01
N ILE A 71 3.93 2.91 1.08
CA ILE A 71 5.02 3.89 1.21
C ILE A 71 5.84 3.59 2.46
N LEU A 72 7.03 3.02 2.28
CA LEU A 72 8.00 2.83 3.35
C LEU A 72 8.39 4.17 3.98
N GLY A 73 8.57 4.20 5.27
CA GLY A 73 8.91 5.41 6.01
C GLY A 73 7.74 6.35 6.29
N LEU A 74 6.53 6.04 5.81
CA LEU A 74 5.36 6.90 6.00
C LEU A 74 4.99 7.07 7.49
N GLY A 75 5.30 6.10 8.34
CA GLY A 75 5.10 6.15 9.79
C GLY A 75 6.12 7.04 10.53
N GLY A 76 7.22 7.44 9.86
CA GLY A 76 8.38 8.00 10.53
C GLY A 76 8.92 7.04 11.60
N LYS A 77 9.94 7.45 12.35
CA LYS A 77 10.53 6.58 13.41
C LYS A 77 9.51 6.14 14.46
N LYS A 78 8.61 7.03 14.83
CA LYS A 78 7.68 6.79 15.95
C LYS A 78 6.65 5.69 15.67
N TYR A 79 6.13 5.62 14.46
CA TYR A 79 5.04 4.69 14.10
C TYR A 79 5.50 3.62 13.09
N SER A 80 6.80 3.46 12.87
CA SER A 80 7.37 2.52 11.90
C SER A 80 6.83 1.09 12.11
N LYS A 81 6.91 0.57 13.33
CA LYS A 81 6.43 -0.80 13.66
C LYS A 81 4.93 -0.99 13.42
N ASP A 82 4.11 -0.04 13.88
CA ASP A 82 2.65 -0.09 13.67
C ASP A 82 2.29 0.04 12.19
N HIS A 83 3.03 0.89 11.47
CA HIS A 83 2.90 1.08 10.04
C HIS A 83 3.15 -0.22 9.28
N ILE A 84 4.29 -0.86 9.50
CA ILE A 84 4.70 -2.07 8.77
C ILE A 84 3.81 -3.25 9.14
N LYS A 85 3.54 -3.47 10.42
CA LYS A 85 2.65 -4.53 10.87
C LYS A 85 1.25 -4.40 10.24
N GLY A 86 0.63 -3.23 10.38
CA GLY A 86 -0.69 -2.99 9.80
C GLY A 86 -0.70 -3.12 8.28
N THR A 87 0.37 -2.68 7.61
CA THR A 87 0.50 -2.79 6.14
C THR A 87 0.59 -4.24 5.69
N ALA A 88 1.38 -5.07 6.38
CA ALA A 88 1.45 -6.50 6.13
C ALA A 88 0.09 -7.21 6.37
N GLU A 89 -0.63 -6.82 7.43
CA GLU A 89 -1.97 -7.33 7.73
C GLU A 89 -2.98 -6.97 6.61
N VAL A 90 -2.95 -5.73 6.11
CA VAL A 90 -3.82 -5.30 4.99
C VAL A 90 -3.50 -6.09 3.73
N ILE A 91 -2.23 -6.18 3.34
CA ILE A 91 -1.81 -6.92 2.14
C ILE A 91 -2.23 -8.40 2.26
N SER A 92 -1.97 -9.03 3.41
CA SER A 92 -2.32 -10.42 3.66
C SER A 92 -3.83 -10.68 3.59
N ALA A 93 -4.63 -9.72 4.09
CA ALA A 93 -6.08 -9.87 4.15
C ALA A 93 -6.80 -9.68 2.80
N CYS A 94 -6.21 -8.92 1.87
CA CYS A 94 -6.84 -8.67 0.57
C CYS A 94 -6.05 -9.22 -0.62
N SER A 95 -4.82 -9.63 -0.44
CA SER A 95 -3.96 -10.26 -1.45
C SER A 95 -4.13 -9.63 -2.84
N PRO A 96 -3.76 -8.35 -3.05
CA PRO A 96 -3.88 -7.71 -4.36
C PRO A 96 -2.95 -8.39 -5.37
N ASN A 97 -3.29 -8.34 -6.66
CA ASN A 97 -2.48 -8.98 -7.71
C ASN A 97 -1.06 -8.41 -7.79
N TYR A 98 -0.93 -7.10 -7.57
CA TYR A 98 0.35 -6.39 -7.59
C TYR A 98 0.50 -5.52 -6.35
N VAL A 99 1.68 -5.51 -5.75
CA VAL A 99 2.07 -4.59 -4.69
C VAL A 99 3.40 -3.92 -5.07
N GLY A 100 3.37 -2.60 -5.17
CA GLY A 100 4.56 -1.77 -5.29
C GLY A 100 4.88 -1.10 -3.96
N ALA A 101 6.12 -1.22 -3.47
CA ALA A 101 6.60 -0.46 -2.33
C ALA A 101 7.53 0.68 -2.79
N LEU A 102 7.22 1.89 -2.33
CA LEU A 102 7.97 3.11 -2.58
C LEU A 102 8.50 3.63 -1.26
N THR A 103 9.65 4.31 -1.27
CA THR A 103 10.15 5.00 -0.07
C THR A 103 9.66 6.45 -0.06
N LEU A 104 9.26 6.93 1.11
CA LEU A 104 8.77 8.30 1.31
C LEU A 104 9.83 9.32 0.86
N TYR A 105 9.51 10.05 -0.19
CA TYR A 105 10.31 11.15 -0.70
C TYR A 105 9.56 12.47 -0.47
N LEU A 106 10.20 13.39 0.23
CA LEU A 106 9.65 14.72 0.55
C LEU A 106 10.54 15.79 -0.06
N GLU A 107 10.09 16.39 -1.14
CA GLU A 107 10.73 17.57 -1.72
C GLU A 107 10.62 18.79 -0.79
N ASN A 108 11.56 19.72 -0.92
CA ASN A 108 11.69 20.85 0.00
C ASN A 108 10.39 21.67 0.15
N GLY A 109 9.59 21.83 -0.91
CA GLY A 109 8.31 22.55 -0.85
C GLY A 109 7.20 21.76 -0.13
N ILE A 110 7.15 20.45 -0.34
CA ILE A 110 6.13 19.56 0.22
C ILE A 110 6.45 19.15 1.66
N LYS A 111 7.74 19.08 2.00
CA LYS A 111 8.22 18.65 3.32
C LYS A 111 7.64 19.50 4.46
N GLN A 112 7.63 20.79 4.31
CA GLN A 112 7.12 21.69 5.35
C GLN A 112 5.62 21.50 5.57
N GLU A 113 4.85 21.43 4.48
CA GLU A 113 3.41 21.18 4.52
C GLU A 113 3.08 19.81 5.11
N PHE A 114 3.82 18.77 4.73
CA PHE A 114 3.67 17.42 5.27
C PHE A 114 3.90 17.39 6.79
N ILE A 115 5.03 17.98 7.26
CA ILE A 115 5.36 18.03 8.69
C ILE A 115 4.31 18.84 9.47
N GLN A 116 3.85 19.96 8.92
CA GLN A 116 2.82 20.79 9.55
C GLN A 116 1.48 20.03 9.70
N LYS A 117 1.09 19.27 8.68
CA LYS A 117 -0.14 18.46 8.70
C LYS A 117 -0.03 17.19 9.53
N TRP A 118 1.19 16.73 9.82
CA TRP A 118 1.42 15.49 10.57
C TRP A 118 0.93 15.54 12.03
N GLU A 119 0.71 16.74 12.59
CA GLU A 119 0.28 16.93 13.97
C GLU A 119 1.22 16.26 15.00
N GLY A 120 2.34 16.90 15.25
CA GLY A 120 3.39 16.46 16.18
C GLY A 120 4.72 16.25 15.49
N GLU A 121 5.65 15.63 16.17
CA GLU A 121 6.99 15.40 15.65
C GLU A 121 6.99 14.28 14.59
N PHE A 122 7.51 14.58 13.41
CA PHE A 122 7.82 13.61 12.36
C PHE A 122 9.33 13.52 12.17
N VAL A 123 9.90 12.36 12.51
CA VAL A 123 11.29 12.05 12.25
C VAL A 123 11.34 11.04 11.09
N LYS A 124 11.85 11.49 9.94
CA LYS A 124 12.01 10.61 8.76
C LYS A 124 13.01 9.51 9.09
N ILE A 125 12.74 8.30 8.64
CA ILE A 125 13.69 7.19 8.67
C ILE A 125 14.78 7.38 7.59
N ASN A 126 15.94 6.81 7.80
CA ASN A 126 17.03 6.77 6.83
C ASN A 126 16.90 5.53 5.90
N ASP A 127 17.86 5.34 4.99
CA ASP A 127 17.81 4.26 4.01
C ASP A 127 17.97 2.87 4.67
N ASP A 128 18.80 2.73 5.70
CA ASP A 128 18.97 1.48 6.44
C ASP A 128 17.69 1.12 7.20
N GLU A 129 17.08 2.08 7.89
CA GLU A 129 15.78 1.91 8.56
C GLU A 129 14.66 1.60 7.57
N SER A 130 14.74 2.12 6.33
CA SER A 130 13.79 1.78 5.26
C SER A 130 13.98 0.35 4.75
N LEU A 131 15.23 -0.14 4.72
CA LEU A 131 15.52 -1.53 4.42
C LEU A 131 15.00 -2.48 5.50
N GLU A 132 15.15 -2.11 6.78
CA GLU A 132 14.56 -2.84 7.90
C GLU A 132 13.02 -2.91 7.78
N GLU A 133 12.36 -1.79 7.47
CA GLU A 133 10.91 -1.79 7.21
C GLU A 133 10.53 -2.71 6.05
N LEU A 134 11.30 -2.71 4.96
CA LEU A 134 11.06 -3.56 3.81
C LEU A 134 11.20 -5.04 4.18
N TYR A 135 12.27 -5.41 4.89
CA TYR A 135 12.50 -6.75 5.39
C TYR A 135 11.33 -7.21 6.29
N ASP A 136 10.94 -6.39 7.26
CA ASP A 136 9.86 -6.67 8.18
C ASP A 136 8.51 -6.81 7.45
N LEU A 137 8.26 -5.97 6.44
CA LEU A 137 7.07 -6.04 5.60
C LEU A 137 7.00 -7.38 4.87
N ILE A 138 8.06 -7.75 4.15
CA ILE A 138 8.12 -9.02 3.42
C ILE A 138 7.95 -10.19 4.37
N ASN A 139 8.65 -10.17 5.51
CA ASN A 139 8.61 -11.24 6.49
C ASN A 139 7.20 -11.43 7.12
N GLN A 140 6.45 -10.35 7.32
CA GLN A 140 5.13 -10.38 7.94
C GLN A 140 3.98 -10.66 6.96
N ILE A 141 4.15 -10.42 5.65
CA ILE A 141 3.13 -10.77 4.65
C ILE A 141 2.91 -12.29 4.67
N ASN A 142 1.65 -12.69 4.89
CA ASN A 142 1.23 -14.08 4.89
C ASN A 142 0.02 -14.25 3.96
N THR A 143 0.23 -14.80 2.80
CA THR A 143 -0.79 -15.03 1.76
C THR A 143 -0.64 -16.39 1.15
N LYS A 144 -1.75 -16.95 0.66
CA LYS A 144 -1.77 -18.15 -0.19
C LYS A 144 -2.00 -17.83 -1.66
N GLU A 145 -2.39 -16.58 -1.94
CA GLU A 145 -2.59 -16.10 -3.29
C GLU A 145 -1.30 -15.51 -3.84
N GLU A 146 -1.14 -15.56 -5.16
CA GLU A 146 -0.01 -14.91 -5.82
C GLU A 146 -0.12 -13.38 -5.71
N ILE A 147 0.97 -12.74 -5.25
CA ILE A 147 1.14 -11.29 -5.26
C ILE A 147 2.46 -10.97 -5.94
N VAL A 148 2.41 -10.30 -7.07
CA VAL A 148 3.61 -9.77 -7.73
C VAL A 148 4.12 -8.56 -6.96
N PHE A 149 5.26 -8.71 -6.27
CA PHE A 149 5.83 -7.67 -5.40
C PHE A 149 7.01 -6.98 -6.08
N ARG A 150 7.04 -5.65 -6.05
CA ARG A 150 8.08 -4.83 -6.70
C ARG A 150 8.50 -3.65 -5.84
N VAL A 151 9.81 -3.47 -5.70
CA VAL A 151 10.47 -2.35 -5.01
C VAL A 151 11.50 -1.78 -5.99
N ASN A 152 11.03 -1.21 -7.10
CA ASN A 152 11.90 -0.74 -8.19
C ASN A 152 11.62 0.73 -8.60
N HIS A 153 10.91 1.47 -7.77
CA HIS A 153 10.68 2.90 -7.98
C HIS A 153 11.95 3.71 -7.66
N GLY A 154 12.15 4.83 -8.36
CA GLY A 154 13.33 5.68 -8.20
C GLY A 154 13.51 6.33 -6.81
N SER A 155 12.50 6.27 -5.92
CA SER A 155 12.61 6.71 -4.53
C SER A 155 13.26 5.68 -3.60
N ASN A 156 13.43 4.44 -4.07
CA ASN A 156 13.98 3.36 -3.25
C ASN A 156 15.52 3.32 -3.36
N ALA A 157 16.19 3.22 -2.22
CA ALA A 157 17.63 2.99 -2.17
C ALA A 157 18.00 1.55 -2.59
N TYR A 158 17.08 0.61 -2.35
CA TYR A 158 17.25 -0.82 -2.66
C TYR A 158 16.13 -1.30 -3.57
N THR A 159 16.44 -2.30 -4.40
CA THR A 159 15.47 -2.90 -5.32
C THR A 159 15.25 -4.36 -4.97
N VAL A 160 13.98 -4.74 -4.80
CA VAL A 160 13.55 -6.12 -4.54
C VAL A 160 12.42 -6.46 -5.50
N LYS A 161 12.39 -7.70 -5.98
CA LYS A 161 11.31 -8.23 -6.82
C LYS A 161 11.07 -9.70 -6.49
N GLY A 162 9.83 -10.13 -6.55
CA GLY A 162 9.44 -11.53 -6.38
C GLY A 162 7.94 -11.68 -6.45
N THR A 163 7.47 -12.89 -6.28
CA THR A 163 6.06 -13.28 -6.24
C THR A 163 5.80 -14.05 -4.95
N PHE A 164 4.88 -13.57 -4.12
CA PHE A 164 4.41 -14.31 -2.95
C PHE A 164 3.48 -15.45 -3.40
N PRO A 165 3.44 -16.55 -2.65
CA PRO A 165 4.31 -16.88 -1.51
C PRO A 165 5.67 -17.49 -1.92
N GLU A 166 5.85 -17.83 -3.21
CA GLU A 166 6.95 -18.67 -3.70
C GLU A 166 8.33 -18.05 -3.45
N ASP A 167 8.52 -16.79 -3.85
CA ASP A 167 9.83 -16.12 -3.80
C ASP A 167 10.08 -15.43 -2.45
N LYS A 168 9.23 -15.65 -1.44
CA LYS A 168 9.34 -14.91 -0.16
C LYS A 168 10.71 -15.04 0.49
N GLN A 169 11.28 -16.24 0.49
CA GLN A 169 12.59 -16.50 1.11
C GLN A 169 13.74 -15.89 0.33
N GLU A 170 13.61 -15.75 -0.98
CA GLU A 170 14.63 -15.12 -1.83
C GLU A 170 14.61 -13.59 -1.73
N MET A 171 13.46 -13.03 -1.31
CA MET A 171 13.32 -11.58 -1.11
C MET A 171 13.83 -11.11 0.27
N LEU A 172 14.05 -12.01 1.22
CA LEU A 172 14.56 -11.74 2.58
C LEU A 172 16.09 -11.82 2.63
#